data_a9bf4b15b3d161f35c2309e7d990290f
#
_entry.id   a9bf4b15b3d161f35c2309e7d990290f
#
_cell.length_a   1.000
_cell.length_b   1.000
_cell.length_c   1.000
_cell.angle_alpha   90.00
_cell.angle_beta   90.00
_cell.angle_gamma   90.00
#
_symmetry.space_group_name_H-M   'P 1'
#
loop_
_entity.id
_entity.type
_entity.pdbx_description
1 polymer ?
#
loop_
_entity_poly.entity_id
_entity_poly.type
_entity_poly.pdbx_seq_one_letter_code
_entity_poly.pdbx_strand_id
1 'polypeptide(L)'
;MFEVKIETSFSAAHHLLNYKGNCENQHGHNWKVEVYIQGESLDKSNILVDFKVLKKKVNEIIDYLDHKDINELPEFKGVSPSSEIISKFIYQRVKEYFSGVSRVSVWETPTSCASYWE
;
A
#
# COMPACT_ATOMS: atom_id res chain seq x y z
N MET A 1 -8.41 -14.50 -17.63
CA MET A 1 -8.04 -13.67 -16.46
C MET A 1 -7.12 -12.54 -16.91
N PHE A 2 -7.47 -11.31 -16.55
CA PHE A 2 -6.65 -10.14 -16.85
C PHE A 2 -6.10 -9.55 -15.54
N GLU A 3 -4.96 -8.91 -15.64
CA GLU A 3 -4.38 -8.20 -14.50
C GLU A 3 -3.89 -6.83 -14.95
N VAL A 4 -4.21 -5.81 -14.17
CA VAL A 4 -3.62 -4.47 -14.32
C VAL A 4 -2.88 -4.10 -13.04
N LYS A 5 -1.88 -3.25 -13.20
CA LYS A 5 -1.08 -2.78 -12.07
C LYS A 5 -0.84 -1.28 -12.23
N ILE A 6 -0.93 -0.55 -11.13
CA ILE A 6 -0.45 0.84 -11.08
C ILE A 6 0.62 0.97 -10.00
N GLU A 7 1.45 1.98 -10.14
CA GLU A 7 2.48 2.31 -9.17
C GLU A 7 2.29 3.74 -8.69
N THR A 8 2.58 3.94 -7.41
CA THR A 8 2.64 5.26 -6.81
C THR A 8 3.71 5.24 -5.72
N SER A 9 3.90 6.37 -5.05
CA SER A 9 4.90 6.46 -3.99
C SER A 9 4.47 7.46 -2.94
N PHE A 10 5.04 7.32 -1.75
CA PHE A 10 4.88 8.29 -0.67
C PHE A 10 6.16 8.34 0.15
N SER A 11 6.35 9.44 0.87
CA SER A 11 7.47 9.62 1.78
C SER A 11 6.95 9.66 3.20
N ALA A 12 7.48 8.81 4.07
CA ALA A 12 7.00 8.73 5.44
C ALA A 12 8.07 8.15 6.35
N ALA A 13 7.97 8.50 7.63
CA ALA A 13 8.83 7.96 8.67
C ALA A 13 8.12 6.85 9.42
N HIS A 14 8.88 5.93 9.94
CA HIS A 14 8.39 4.88 10.82
C HIS A 14 9.52 4.35 11.70
N HIS A 15 9.15 3.54 12.70
CA HIS A 15 10.08 2.71 13.45
C HIS A 15 9.35 1.46 13.90
N LEU A 16 10.07 0.34 13.99
CA LEU A 16 9.50 -0.90 14.46
C LEU A 16 9.47 -0.92 15.99
N LEU A 17 8.39 -1.46 16.55
CA LEU A 17 8.23 -1.63 17.98
C LEU A 17 8.80 -2.98 18.40
N ASN A 18 9.49 -3.02 19.54
CA ASN A 18 10.07 -4.25 20.12
C ASN A 18 10.99 -5.02 19.16
N TYR A 19 11.67 -4.30 18.25
CA TYR A 19 12.61 -4.92 17.34
C TYR A 19 13.84 -5.38 18.13
N LYS A 20 14.05 -6.70 18.19
CA LYS A 20 15.11 -7.34 18.99
C LYS A 20 15.08 -6.87 20.46
N GLY A 21 13.87 -6.70 21.03
CA GLY A 21 13.67 -6.29 22.42
C GLY A 21 13.71 -4.79 22.67
N ASN A 22 14.01 -3.97 21.66
CA ASN A 22 14.06 -2.52 21.74
C ASN A 22 13.24 -1.90 20.61
N CYS A 23 12.81 -0.64 20.81
CA CYS A 23 12.22 0.12 19.71
C CYS A 23 13.35 0.60 18.79
N GLU A 24 13.09 0.49 17.49
CA GLU A 24 13.98 0.99 16.46
C GLU A 24 13.99 2.51 16.46
N ASN A 25 15.10 3.13 16.04
CA ASN A 25 15.13 4.56 15.82
C ASN A 25 14.23 4.93 14.64
N GLN A 26 13.52 6.05 14.78
CA GLN A 26 12.70 6.57 13.70
C GLN A 26 13.55 6.93 12.48
N HIS A 27 13.08 6.55 11.31
CA HIS A 27 13.76 6.83 10.05
C HIS A 27 12.72 6.95 8.94
N GLY A 28 13.12 7.56 7.84
CA GLY A 28 12.22 7.81 6.72
C GLY A 28 12.65 7.08 5.46
N HIS A 29 11.66 6.80 4.62
CA HIS A 29 11.86 6.17 3.31
C HIS A 29 10.98 6.84 2.27
N ASN A 30 11.38 6.68 1.00
CA ASN A 30 10.51 6.93 -0.15
C ASN A 30 9.94 5.57 -0.55
N TRP A 31 8.69 5.35 -0.17
CA TRP A 31 8.02 4.06 -0.36
C TRP A 31 7.41 3.99 -1.74
N LYS A 32 7.65 2.91 -2.48
CA LYS A 32 6.93 2.63 -3.71
C LYS A 32 5.80 1.65 -3.42
N VAL A 33 4.65 1.91 -4.00
CA VAL A 33 3.45 1.08 -3.83
C VAL A 33 2.99 0.60 -5.19
N GLU A 34 2.72 -0.71 -5.29
CA GLU A 34 2.15 -1.32 -6.48
C GLU A 34 0.82 -1.95 -6.08
N VAL A 35 -0.23 -1.63 -6.84
CA VAL A 35 -1.58 -2.17 -6.62
C VAL A 35 -1.98 -2.96 -7.84
N TYR A 36 -2.40 -4.21 -7.63
CA TYR A 36 -2.77 -5.16 -8.67
C TYR A 36 -4.27 -5.43 -8.60
N ILE A 37 -4.94 -5.36 -9.75
CA ILE A 37 -6.36 -5.70 -9.90
C ILE A 37 -6.47 -6.85 -10.89
N GLN A 38 -7.23 -7.87 -10.56
CA GLN A 38 -7.50 -9.01 -11.46
C GLN A 38 -9.00 -9.13 -11.73
N GLY A 39 -9.34 -9.67 -12.89
CA GLY A 39 -10.71 -9.94 -13.26
C GLY A 39 -10.80 -10.75 -14.55
N GLU A 40 -11.94 -11.39 -14.76
CA GLU A 40 -12.16 -12.26 -15.91
C GLU A 40 -12.84 -11.53 -17.06
N SER A 41 -13.57 -10.45 -16.77
CA SER A 41 -14.41 -9.75 -17.75
C SER A 41 -13.97 -8.32 -17.92
N LEU A 42 -14.08 -7.83 -19.14
CA LEU A 42 -13.79 -6.45 -19.49
C LEU A 42 -15.10 -5.70 -19.76
N ASP A 43 -15.06 -4.38 -19.63
CA ASP A 43 -16.21 -3.54 -19.94
C ASP A 43 -16.38 -3.33 -21.46
N LYS A 44 -17.30 -2.44 -21.84
CA LYS A 44 -17.60 -2.14 -23.25
C LYS A 44 -16.41 -1.61 -24.03
N SER A 45 -15.44 -1.01 -23.34
CA SER A 45 -14.21 -0.47 -23.94
C SER A 45 -13.06 -1.45 -23.89
N ASN A 46 -13.33 -2.70 -23.50
CA ASN A 46 -12.31 -3.73 -23.29
C ASN A 46 -11.30 -3.36 -22.21
N ILE A 47 -11.77 -2.74 -21.14
CA ILE A 47 -10.95 -2.29 -20.00
C ILE A 47 -11.41 -3.02 -18.75
N LEU A 48 -10.45 -3.53 -17.97
CA LEU A 48 -10.72 -4.15 -16.67
C LEU A 48 -11.07 -3.09 -15.63
N VAL A 49 -10.25 -2.06 -15.56
CA VAL A 49 -10.44 -0.89 -14.70
C VAL A 49 -9.69 0.28 -15.33
N ASP A 50 -10.30 1.46 -15.29
CA ASP A 50 -9.66 2.68 -15.82
C ASP A 50 -8.47 3.04 -14.93
N PHE A 51 -7.28 3.13 -15.52
CA PHE A 51 -6.07 3.49 -14.78
C PHE A 51 -6.18 4.85 -14.08
N LYS A 52 -6.86 5.82 -14.68
CA LYS A 52 -7.02 7.14 -14.07
C LYS A 52 -7.87 7.07 -12.81
N VAL A 53 -8.95 6.31 -12.87
CA VAL A 53 -9.85 6.10 -11.73
C VAL A 53 -9.11 5.37 -10.61
N LEU A 54 -8.39 4.30 -10.97
CA LEU A 54 -7.62 3.51 -10.01
C LEU A 54 -6.53 4.36 -9.34
N LYS A 55 -5.74 5.07 -10.14
CA LYS A 55 -4.67 5.94 -9.62
C LYS A 55 -5.21 7.02 -8.68
N LYS A 56 -6.31 7.65 -9.06
CA LYS A 56 -6.90 8.71 -8.24
C LYS A 56 -7.28 8.17 -6.86
N LYS A 57 -7.99 7.06 -6.82
CA LYS A 57 -8.43 6.46 -5.55
C LYS A 57 -7.25 5.97 -4.72
N VAL A 58 -6.30 5.30 -5.34
CA VAL A 58 -5.11 4.81 -4.63
C VAL A 58 -4.31 5.99 -4.07
N ASN A 59 -4.14 7.05 -4.84
CA ASN A 59 -3.41 8.24 -4.36
C ASN A 59 -4.12 8.92 -3.18
N GLU A 60 -5.44 8.93 -3.15
CA GLU A 60 -6.18 9.44 -1.98
C GLU A 60 -5.86 8.62 -0.73
N ILE A 61 -5.76 7.29 -0.86
CA ILE A 61 -5.38 6.41 0.25
C ILE A 61 -3.94 6.67 0.67
N ILE A 62 -3.04 6.79 -0.30
CA ILE A 62 -1.61 6.99 -0.06
C ILE A 62 -1.34 8.36 0.58
N ASP A 63 -2.10 9.40 0.19
CA ASP A 63 -1.95 10.74 0.76
C ASP A 63 -2.14 10.74 2.28
N TYR A 64 -2.91 9.82 2.81
CA TYR A 64 -3.08 9.66 4.25
C TYR A 64 -1.78 9.28 4.96
N LEU A 65 -0.89 8.58 4.25
CA LEU A 65 0.40 8.13 4.78
C LEU A 65 1.54 9.10 4.44
N ASP A 66 1.35 9.93 3.40
CA ASP A 66 2.42 10.75 2.84
C ASP A 66 2.80 11.89 3.77
N HIS A 67 4.11 12.09 3.95
CA HIS A 67 4.69 13.10 4.83
C HIS A 67 4.21 12.97 6.27
N LYS A 68 3.97 11.75 6.73
CA LYS A 68 3.55 11.47 8.09
C LYS A 68 4.60 10.63 8.84
N ASP A 69 4.50 10.67 10.15
CA ASP A 69 5.08 9.65 11.02
C ASP A 69 4.00 8.57 11.17
N ILE A 70 4.21 7.43 10.52
CA ILE A 70 3.18 6.38 10.46
C ILE A 70 2.83 5.88 11.86
N ASN A 71 3.80 5.81 12.77
CA ASN A 71 3.55 5.38 14.14
C ASN A 71 2.53 6.26 14.88
N GLU A 72 2.37 7.52 14.45
CA GLU A 72 1.45 8.46 15.09
C GLU A 72 0.02 8.38 14.53
N LEU A 73 -0.19 7.65 13.45
CA LEU A 73 -1.54 7.49 12.87
C LEU A 73 -2.37 6.56 13.76
N PRO A 74 -3.66 6.86 13.98
CA PRO A 74 -4.51 6.05 14.88
C PRO A 74 -4.53 4.57 14.53
N GLU A 75 -4.55 4.22 13.25
CA GLU A 75 -4.61 2.83 12.80
C GLU A 75 -3.36 2.02 13.14
N PHE A 76 -2.26 2.70 13.45
CA PHE A 76 -0.98 2.06 13.74
C PHE A 76 -0.57 2.19 15.22
N LYS A 77 -1.45 2.72 16.07
CA LYS A 77 -1.14 2.82 17.51
C LYS A 77 -0.97 1.42 18.11
N GLY A 78 0.18 1.20 18.73
CA GLY A 78 0.50 -0.09 19.34
C GLY A 78 0.80 -1.21 18.34
N VAL A 79 0.88 -0.89 17.05
CA VAL A 79 1.17 -1.84 15.99
C VAL A 79 2.47 -1.41 15.32
N SER A 80 3.40 -2.34 15.18
CA SER A 80 4.67 -2.07 14.48
C SER A 80 4.37 -1.85 12.99
N PRO A 81 4.63 -0.65 12.42
CA PRO A 81 4.28 -0.34 11.03
C PRO A 81 5.37 -0.82 10.07
N SER A 82 5.52 -2.13 10.00
CA SER A 82 6.40 -2.79 9.05
C SER A 82 5.87 -2.65 7.63
N SER A 83 6.70 -2.96 6.63
CA SER A 83 6.27 -2.99 5.24
C SER A 83 5.09 -3.94 5.04
N GLU A 84 5.08 -5.07 5.76
CA GLU A 84 3.99 -6.05 5.73
C GLU A 84 2.67 -5.45 6.21
N ILE A 85 2.69 -4.76 7.34
CA ILE A 85 1.49 -4.16 7.93
C ILE A 85 1.00 -2.98 7.07
N ILE A 86 1.92 -2.20 6.53
CA ILE A 86 1.57 -1.10 5.62
C ILE A 86 0.91 -1.66 4.36
N SER A 87 1.46 -2.73 3.78
CA SER A 87 0.86 -3.35 2.59
C SER A 87 -0.55 -3.88 2.86
N LYS A 88 -0.77 -4.49 4.03
CA LYS A 88 -2.09 -4.95 4.46
C LYS A 88 -3.07 -3.79 4.62
N PHE A 89 -2.64 -2.71 5.25
CA PHE A 89 -3.47 -1.51 5.42
C PHE A 89 -3.94 -0.96 4.08
N ILE A 90 -3.02 -0.80 3.14
CA ILE A 90 -3.34 -0.27 1.80
C ILE A 90 -4.29 -1.24 1.08
N TYR A 91 -4.00 -2.55 1.13
CA TYR A 91 -4.86 -3.56 0.49
C TYR A 91 -6.30 -3.46 0.98
N GLN A 92 -6.49 -3.40 2.29
CA GLN A 92 -7.83 -3.35 2.89
C GLN A 92 -8.58 -2.08 2.49
N ARG A 93 -7.89 -0.95 2.39
CA ARG A 93 -8.50 0.31 1.93
C ARG A 93 -8.87 0.24 0.45
N VAL A 94 -7.98 -0.29 -0.39
CA VAL A 94 -8.25 -0.43 -1.83
C VAL A 94 -9.43 -1.37 -2.05
N LYS A 95 -9.53 -2.44 -1.29
CA LYS A 95 -10.60 -3.44 -1.41
C LYS A 95 -11.98 -2.84 -1.17
N GLU A 96 -12.09 -1.80 -0.37
CA GLU A 96 -13.37 -1.10 -0.14
C GLU A 96 -13.94 -0.49 -1.43
N TYR A 97 -13.06 -0.16 -2.39
CA TYR A 97 -13.43 0.50 -3.65
C TYR A 97 -13.27 -0.38 -4.88
N PHE A 98 -12.37 -1.36 -4.83
CA PHE A 98 -12.08 -2.26 -5.95
C PHE A 98 -12.04 -3.69 -5.45
N SER A 99 -13.15 -4.41 -5.62
CA SER A 99 -13.27 -5.79 -5.15
C SER A 99 -12.28 -6.73 -5.84
N GLY A 100 -11.80 -6.35 -7.01
CA GLY A 100 -10.84 -7.16 -7.78
C GLY A 100 -9.39 -7.00 -7.34
N VAL A 101 -9.11 -6.21 -6.30
CA VAL A 101 -7.73 -6.10 -5.81
C VAL A 101 -7.19 -7.48 -5.46
N SER A 102 -6.02 -7.81 -5.99
CA SER A 102 -5.43 -9.14 -5.82
C SER A 102 -4.15 -9.11 -5.00
N ARG A 103 -3.45 -8.00 -4.98
CA ARG A 103 -2.20 -7.86 -4.25
C ARG A 103 -1.81 -6.40 -4.12
N VAL A 104 -1.19 -6.04 -3.01
CA VAL A 104 -0.49 -4.77 -2.83
C VAL A 104 0.93 -5.07 -2.41
N SER A 105 1.90 -4.45 -3.09
CA SER A 105 3.31 -4.55 -2.77
C SER A 105 3.81 -3.19 -2.32
N VAL A 106 4.56 -3.16 -1.22
CA VAL A 106 5.15 -1.94 -0.65
C VAL A 106 6.65 -2.13 -0.59
N TRP A 107 7.36 -1.23 -1.27
CA TRP A 107 8.81 -1.24 -1.34
C TRP A 107 9.36 -0.21 -0.37
N GLU A 108 10.03 -0.69 0.67
CA GLU A 108 10.72 0.18 1.63
C GLU A 108 11.97 0.80 1.01
N THR A 109 12.68 0.00 0.21
CA THR A 109 13.85 0.39 -0.57
C THR A 109 13.71 -0.15 -1.98
N PRO A 110 14.57 0.27 -2.93
CA PRO A 110 14.53 -0.30 -4.29
C PRO A 110 14.76 -1.82 -4.36
N THR A 111 15.26 -2.43 -3.30
CA THR A 111 15.63 -3.85 -3.31
C THR A 111 14.83 -4.71 -2.34
N SER A 112 13.90 -4.12 -1.59
CA SER A 112 13.18 -4.85 -0.53
C SER A 112 11.72 -4.47 -0.52
N CYS A 113 10.84 -5.45 -0.67
CA CYS A 113 9.41 -5.19 -0.59
C CYS A 113 8.67 -6.29 0.18
N ALA A 114 7.50 -5.92 0.68
CA ALA A 114 6.55 -6.85 1.23
C ALA A 114 5.25 -6.75 0.45
N SER A 115 4.52 -7.84 0.35
CA SER A 115 3.24 -7.89 -0.34
C SER A 115 2.19 -8.51 0.54
N TYR A 116 0.96 -8.08 0.36
CA TYR A 116 -0.20 -8.65 1.05
C TYR A 116 -1.28 -8.98 0.03
N TRP A 117 -1.90 -10.13 0.21
CA TRP A 117 -3.05 -10.59 -0.57
C TRP A 117 -3.93 -11.49 0.29
N GLU A 118 -5.14 -11.76 -0.17
CA GLU A 118 -6.08 -12.67 0.50
C GLU A 118 -6.54 -13.77 -0.43
#